data_61d3c77cc3c6f3f52b16de56333ac98a
#
_entry.id   61d3c77cc3c6f3f52b16de56333ac98a
#
_cell.length_a   1.000
_cell.length_b   1.000
_cell.length_c   1.000
_cell.angle_alpha   90.00
_cell.angle_beta   90.00
_cell.angle_gamma   90.00
#
_symmetry.space_group_name_H-M   'P 1'
#
loop_
_entity.id
_entity.type
_entity.pdbx_description
1 polymer ?
#
loop_
_entity_poly.entity_id
_entity_poly.type
_entity_poly.pdbx_seq_one_letter_code
_entity_poly.pdbx_strand_id
1 'polypeptide(L)'
;MKKTISIVLVLALGLASVSLAEEGIWTTKANMPTGRWELSTCVVDGKIYAIGGGSFYQPLRAVEVYDPATDTWTTKSDMPTARTGLSASVVNGKIYVIGGGDLALYPTVKTFSTVEEYDPATDTWTRKADMPTARGWHSASVLDGRIYVIGGSSAAPSGGTAILTVEVYDPATDSWIQKGNIPERMGACFTSAVDGKIYAFGGYWGLDKVREYDPVTDTWIQKADMPTRRCGHSTSVVDGNIYAVGGHPGSSPYPGLAAVEIYDPATDTWTAAPDMPTGRCGVRTSVVDGKIYAIGGYTGTWLSAMCVTVEEYEPPLVVDFNGDGKVDFEDFSMLAQYRCRDDSPFVDHRLDCEDLAGLAEYWLTYPGVVAYWELDETEGIVAHDSVGDNDAYIAGALWQPAGGKVGGALQFDGVDDLGVTNFVLNPADASFSIFVWVKGLAPGQVIISQTGGANWLLADVSEGNLMTELQGTGRFDGPLSSQTVIIDGDWHRVGLTWDKPNRILYVDDAEVAKDTQTGLAASTGGLYFGAGKNLVPASFFSGLIDDVRIYDRAIVP
;
A
#
# COMPACT_ATOMS: atom_id res chain seq x y z
N MET A 1 -28.18 13.11 6.42
CA MET A 1 -27.31 14.22 5.96
C MET A 1 -26.23 13.62 5.08
N LYS A 2 -26.34 13.83 3.78
CA LYS A 2 -25.36 13.33 2.81
C LYS A 2 -24.05 14.09 3.00
N LYS A 3 -22.98 13.42 3.46
CA LYS A 3 -21.62 13.98 3.38
C LYS A 3 -21.09 13.66 1.99
N THR A 4 -20.97 14.69 1.18
CA THR A 4 -20.29 14.68 -0.10
C THR A 4 -18.81 14.47 0.18
N ILE A 5 -18.25 13.35 -0.23
CA ILE A 5 -16.80 13.14 -0.28
C ILE A 5 -16.35 13.84 -1.56
N SER A 6 -15.68 14.99 -1.39
CA SER A 6 -14.98 15.64 -2.50
C SER A 6 -13.70 14.85 -2.77
N ILE A 7 -13.71 14.06 -3.83
CA ILE A 7 -12.47 13.58 -4.45
C ILE A 7 -11.84 14.80 -5.12
N VAL A 8 -10.82 15.38 -4.51
CA VAL A 8 -10.03 16.43 -5.13
C VAL A 8 -9.02 15.72 -6.04
N LEU A 9 -9.35 15.64 -7.31
CA LEU A 9 -8.41 15.28 -8.37
C LEU A 9 -7.44 16.46 -8.52
N VAL A 10 -6.25 16.38 -7.93
CA VAL A 10 -5.18 17.35 -8.16
C VAL A 10 -4.37 16.82 -9.35
N LEU A 11 -4.73 17.29 -10.54
CA LEU A 11 -3.84 17.27 -11.70
C LEU A 11 -2.74 18.30 -11.47
N ALA A 12 -1.58 17.87 -10.97
CA ALA A 12 -0.36 18.66 -10.97
C ALA A 12 0.62 18.03 -11.97
N LEU A 13 0.93 18.81 -12.97
CA LEU A 13 1.96 18.59 -13.96
C LEU A 13 3.33 18.33 -13.34
N GLY A 14 3.97 17.25 -13.73
CA GLY A 14 5.44 17.14 -13.76
C GLY A 14 6.08 16.34 -12.61
N LEU A 15 6.62 15.17 -13.00
CA LEU A 15 7.79 14.52 -12.39
C LEU A 15 7.72 14.19 -10.89
N ALA A 16 7.12 13.07 -10.60
CA ALA A 16 7.53 12.05 -9.65
C ALA A 16 6.46 10.96 -9.72
N SER A 17 6.83 9.71 -9.62
CA SER A 17 5.90 8.65 -9.27
C SER A 17 5.11 9.10 -8.04
N VAL A 18 3.94 9.66 -8.21
CA VAL A 18 3.00 9.90 -7.13
C VAL A 18 2.39 8.53 -6.87
N SER A 19 3.02 7.79 -5.97
CA SER A 19 2.31 6.82 -5.18
C SER A 19 1.16 7.58 -4.50
N LEU A 20 -0.05 7.44 -5.00
CA LEU A 20 -1.25 7.74 -4.23
C LEU A 20 -1.43 6.59 -3.23
N ALA A 21 -0.44 6.41 -2.34
CA ALA A 21 -0.70 5.77 -1.08
C ALA A 21 -1.61 6.75 -0.33
N GLU A 22 -2.88 6.42 -0.20
CA GLU A 22 -3.69 7.07 0.83
C GLU A 22 -2.90 6.88 2.13
N GLU A 23 -2.47 8.00 2.73
CA GLU A 23 -1.83 7.94 4.04
C GLU A 23 -2.83 7.33 5.02
N GLY A 24 -2.41 6.34 5.81
CA GLY A 24 -3.27 5.74 6.83
C GLY A 24 -3.87 6.81 7.76
N ILE A 25 -5.06 6.56 8.25
CA ILE A 25 -5.88 7.56 8.97
C ILE A 25 -6.01 7.18 10.44
N TRP A 26 -5.75 8.15 11.33
CA TRP A 26 -6.04 8.05 12.76
C TRP A 26 -7.43 8.58 13.11
N THR A 27 -8.18 7.82 13.91
CA THR A 27 -9.52 8.19 14.41
C THR A 27 -9.59 7.99 15.91
N THR A 28 -10.12 8.98 16.64
CA THR A 28 -10.36 8.86 18.09
C THR A 28 -11.62 8.05 18.36
N LYS A 29 -11.52 7.11 19.30
CA LYS A 29 -12.59 6.20 19.74
C LYS A 29 -13.01 6.48 21.19
N ALA A 30 -14.00 5.74 21.68
CA ALA A 30 -14.47 5.84 23.06
C ALA A 30 -13.33 5.61 24.07
N ASN A 31 -13.18 6.54 25.00
CA ASN A 31 -12.15 6.49 26.00
C ASN A 31 -12.25 5.25 26.91
N MET A 32 -11.10 4.64 27.23
CA MET A 32 -11.01 3.59 28.25
C MET A 32 -11.51 4.10 29.60
N PRO A 33 -12.35 3.36 30.34
CA PRO A 33 -12.92 3.83 31.62
C PRO A 33 -11.84 4.15 32.66
N THR A 34 -10.78 3.36 32.73
CA THR A 34 -9.70 3.52 33.71
C THR A 34 -8.38 3.86 33.03
N GLY A 35 -7.90 5.12 33.18
CA GLY A 35 -6.59 5.54 32.68
C GLY A 35 -5.45 4.77 33.32
N ARG A 36 -4.58 4.16 32.50
CA ARG A 36 -3.49 3.29 32.97
C ARG A 36 -2.37 3.14 31.97
N TRP A 37 -1.20 2.85 32.45
CA TRP A 37 0.03 2.62 31.70
C TRP A 37 0.61 1.24 32.00
N GLU A 38 1.45 0.73 31.13
CA GLU A 38 2.02 -0.63 31.23
C GLU A 38 0.98 -1.74 31.50
N LEU A 39 -0.22 -1.53 30.97
CA LEU A 39 -1.23 -2.57 30.83
C LEU A 39 -0.77 -3.57 29.76
N SER A 40 -1.51 -4.63 29.58
CA SER A 40 -1.40 -5.46 28.36
C SER A 40 -2.73 -5.50 27.63
N THR A 41 -2.69 -5.61 26.33
CA THR A 41 -3.88 -5.79 25.49
C THR A 41 -3.77 -7.06 24.66
N CYS A 42 -4.89 -7.70 24.40
CA CYS A 42 -5.00 -8.84 23.50
C CYS A 42 -6.41 -8.89 22.89
N VAL A 43 -6.60 -9.69 21.85
CA VAL A 43 -7.87 -9.75 21.10
C VAL A 43 -8.47 -11.15 21.22
N VAL A 44 -9.76 -11.23 21.56
CA VAL A 44 -10.56 -12.44 21.51
C VAL A 44 -11.90 -12.10 20.87
N ASP A 45 -12.31 -12.86 19.86
CA ASP A 45 -13.58 -12.70 19.14
C ASP A 45 -13.84 -11.25 18.69
N GLY A 46 -12.84 -10.60 18.07
CA GLY A 46 -12.92 -9.23 17.57
C GLY A 46 -12.98 -8.14 18.65
N LYS A 47 -12.83 -8.49 19.95
CA LYS A 47 -12.86 -7.54 21.08
C LYS A 47 -11.49 -7.41 21.72
N ILE A 48 -11.14 -6.19 22.13
CA ILE A 48 -9.85 -5.88 22.75
C ILE A 48 -9.98 -5.90 24.29
N TYR A 49 -9.22 -6.78 24.92
CA TYR A 49 -9.12 -6.88 26.37
C TYR A 49 -7.95 -6.04 26.87
N ALA A 50 -8.21 -5.03 27.68
CA ALA A 50 -7.23 -4.22 28.39
C ALA A 50 -7.10 -4.74 29.84
N ILE A 51 -5.92 -5.26 30.19
CA ILE A 51 -5.72 -6.04 31.41
C ILE A 51 -4.62 -5.44 32.29
N GLY A 52 -4.89 -5.28 33.59
CA GLY A 52 -3.93 -4.80 34.57
C GLY A 52 -3.37 -3.41 34.28
N GLY A 53 -2.09 -3.21 34.48
CA GLY A 53 -1.40 -1.94 34.38
C GLY A 53 -1.32 -1.18 35.70
N GLY A 54 -0.85 0.07 35.64
CA GLY A 54 -0.66 0.91 36.83
C GLY A 54 -1.41 2.24 36.73
N SER A 55 -1.86 2.74 37.89
CA SER A 55 -2.41 4.07 38.10
C SER A 55 -1.82 4.68 39.36
N PHE A 56 -1.08 5.80 39.24
CA PHE A 56 -0.50 6.52 40.40
C PHE A 56 0.23 5.61 41.40
N TYR A 57 1.19 4.79 40.97
CA TYR A 57 1.95 3.83 41.78
C TYR A 57 1.14 2.64 42.34
N GLN A 58 -0.10 2.46 41.91
CA GLN A 58 -0.91 1.30 42.28
C GLN A 58 -1.04 0.36 41.08
N PRO A 59 -0.65 -0.91 41.22
CA PRO A 59 -0.97 -1.94 40.24
C PRO A 59 -2.47 -2.21 40.24
N LEU A 60 -3.03 -2.44 39.06
CA LEU A 60 -4.47 -2.67 38.88
C LEU A 60 -4.78 -4.14 38.63
N ARG A 61 -6.01 -4.52 38.99
CA ARG A 61 -6.63 -5.82 38.68
C ARG A 61 -7.59 -5.73 37.49
N ALA A 62 -7.95 -4.52 37.11
CA ALA A 62 -9.03 -4.24 36.20
C ALA A 62 -8.87 -4.96 34.85
N VAL A 63 -9.97 -5.53 34.37
CA VAL A 63 -10.15 -6.07 33.03
C VAL A 63 -11.30 -5.33 32.37
N GLU A 64 -11.00 -4.60 31.32
CA GLU A 64 -11.97 -3.85 30.54
C GLU A 64 -11.89 -4.29 29.09
N VAL A 65 -13.05 -4.42 28.45
CA VAL A 65 -13.17 -4.96 27.10
C VAL A 65 -13.77 -3.89 26.21
N TYR A 66 -13.05 -3.56 25.16
CA TYR A 66 -13.49 -2.67 24.09
C TYR A 66 -14.06 -3.47 22.93
N ASP A 67 -15.23 -3.08 22.50
CA ASP A 67 -15.88 -3.61 21.29
C ASP A 67 -15.79 -2.58 20.17
N PRO A 68 -14.90 -2.78 19.17
CA PRO A 68 -14.74 -1.84 18.06
C PRO A 68 -15.99 -1.65 17.21
N ALA A 69 -16.83 -2.69 17.09
CA ALA A 69 -18.04 -2.62 16.28
C ALA A 69 -19.11 -1.67 16.84
N THR A 70 -19.13 -1.51 18.17
CA THR A 70 -20.10 -0.64 18.87
C THR A 70 -19.46 0.61 19.49
N ASP A 71 -18.14 0.73 19.42
CA ASP A 71 -17.32 1.77 20.08
C ASP A 71 -17.66 1.91 21.59
N THR A 72 -17.73 0.76 22.30
CA THR A 72 -18.12 0.72 23.72
C THR A 72 -17.20 -0.13 24.58
N TRP A 73 -17.12 0.21 25.87
CA TRP A 73 -16.38 -0.52 26.89
C TRP A 73 -17.29 -1.26 27.85
N THR A 74 -16.88 -2.47 28.25
CA THR A 74 -17.52 -3.26 29.32
C THR A 74 -16.48 -3.74 30.33
N THR A 75 -16.86 -3.87 31.61
CA THR A 75 -16.00 -4.39 32.67
C THR A 75 -16.22 -5.90 32.81
N LYS A 76 -15.13 -6.63 33.06
CA LYS A 76 -15.09 -8.08 33.34
C LYS A 76 -14.57 -8.37 34.75
N SER A 77 -14.57 -9.64 35.12
CA SER A 77 -14.04 -10.08 36.40
C SER A 77 -12.57 -9.68 36.58
N ASP A 78 -12.27 -9.04 37.69
CA ASP A 78 -10.93 -8.60 38.05
C ASP A 78 -9.91 -9.74 38.06
N MET A 79 -8.70 -9.49 37.61
CA MET A 79 -7.55 -10.36 37.69
C MET A 79 -7.24 -10.69 39.18
N PRO A 80 -6.96 -11.95 39.56
CA PRO A 80 -6.66 -12.31 40.97
C PRO A 80 -5.47 -11.56 41.56
N THR A 81 -4.43 -11.28 40.75
CA THR A 81 -3.20 -10.58 41.18
C THR A 81 -3.06 -9.24 40.50
N ALA A 82 -3.11 -8.14 41.27
CA ALA A 82 -2.84 -6.79 40.72
C ALA A 82 -1.39 -6.68 40.23
N ARG A 83 -1.16 -6.22 39.00
CA ARG A 83 0.19 -6.12 38.39
C ARG A 83 0.27 -5.17 37.22
N THR A 84 1.47 -4.62 37.06
CA THR A 84 1.86 -3.75 35.92
C THR A 84 3.05 -4.38 35.20
N GLY A 85 3.32 -3.97 33.96
CA GLY A 85 4.42 -4.53 33.16
C GLY A 85 4.28 -6.03 32.90
N LEU A 86 3.05 -6.51 32.83
CA LEU A 86 2.65 -7.89 32.52
C LEU A 86 2.56 -8.07 30.99
N SER A 87 2.48 -9.31 30.54
CA SER A 87 2.06 -9.66 29.19
C SER A 87 0.75 -10.45 29.19
N ALA A 88 -0.06 -10.29 28.16
CA ALA A 88 -1.27 -11.08 27.92
C ALA A 88 -1.20 -11.67 26.51
N SER A 89 -1.41 -12.98 26.40
CA SER A 89 -1.36 -13.73 25.15
C SER A 89 -2.60 -14.59 25.00
N VAL A 90 -3.08 -14.78 23.78
CA VAL A 90 -4.28 -15.60 23.50
C VAL A 90 -3.88 -16.91 22.87
N VAL A 91 -4.32 -18.01 23.45
CA VAL A 91 -4.19 -19.34 22.87
C VAL A 91 -5.53 -20.07 23.01
N ASN A 92 -6.07 -20.58 21.91
CA ASN A 92 -7.35 -21.31 21.87
C ASN A 92 -8.51 -20.55 22.55
N GLY A 93 -8.63 -19.23 22.29
CA GLY A 93 -9.69 -18.37 22.84
C GLY A 93 -9.55 -18.03 24.33
N LYS A 94 -8.49 -18.48 25.00
CA LYS A 94 -8.18 -18.15 26.40
C LYS A 94 -7.02 -17.17 26.50
N ILE A 95 -7.07 -16.30 27.51
CA ILE A 95 -6.06 -15.26 27.75
C ILE A 95 -5.13 -15.70 28.87
N TYR A 96 -3.84 -15.77 28.58
CA TYR A 96 -2.79 -16.09 29.57
C TYR A 96 -2.07 -14.81 29.97
N VAL A 97 -2.22 -14.44 31.24
CA VAL A 97 -1.58 -13.27 31.83
C VAL A 97 -0.35 -13.70 32.59
N ILE A 98 0.83 -13.24 32.16
CA ILE A 98 2.13 -13.76 32.62
C ILE A 98 2.95 -12.66 33.27
N GLY A 99 3.60 -12.97 34.40
CA GLY A 99 4.58 -12.12 35.06
C GLY A 99 4.05 -10.76 35.51
N GLY A 100 4.87 -9.71 35.33
CA GLY A 100 4.59 -8.35 35.79
C GLY A 100 5.21 -8.05 37.17
N GLY A 101 4.82 -6.90 37.73
CA GLY A 101 5.35 -6.47 39.03
C GLY A 101 4.36 -5.66 39.87
N ASP A 102 4.72 -5.48 41.14
CA ASP A 102 4.01 -4.65 42.09
C ASP A 102 4.75 -3.33 42.29
N LEU A 103 4.16 -2.23 41.84
CA LEU A 103 4.72 -0.88 42.00
C LEU A 103 4.48 -0.27 43.38
N ALA A 104 3.61 -0.87 44.21
CA ALA A 104 3.25 -0.31 45.53
C ALA A 104 4.45 -0.22 46.48
N LEU A 105 5.52 -0.96 46.18
CA LEU A 105 6.73 -1.03 47.02
C LEU A 105 7.90 -0.21 46.46
N TYR A 106 7.64 0.77 45.56
CA TYR A 106 8.73 1.61 45.07
C TYR A 106 9.58 2.21 46.22
N PRO A 107 10.92 2.12 46.21
CA PRO A 107 11.78 1.69 45.10
C PRO A 107 12.03 0.18 44.98
N THR A 108 11.49 -0.67 45.84
CA THR A 108 11.68 -2.13 45.85
C THR A 108 10.54 -2.82 45.11
N VAL A 109 10.52 -2.73 43.81
CA VAL A 109 9.50 -3.39 42.96
C VAL A 109 9.71 -4.91 43.01
N LYS A 110 8.66 -5.65 43.33
CA LYS A 110 8.64 -7.11 43.27
C LYS A 110 8.11 -7.55 41.91
N THR A 111 8.85 -8.38 41.20
CA THR A 111 8.38 -9.06 39.99
C THR A 111 7.78 -10.42 40.28
N PHE A 112 6.88 -10.85 39.42
CA PHE A 112 6.11 -12.09 39.60
C PHE A 112 6.50 -13.15 38.55
N SER A 113 6.41 -14.42 38.96
CA SER A 113 6.43 -15.59 38.06
C SER A 113 5.02 -16.08 37.71
N THR A 114 4.01 -15.45 38.27
CA THR A 114 2.61 -15.86 38.25
C THR A 114 2.06 -15.92 36.81
N VAL A 115 1.37 -17.01 36.50
CA VAL A 115 0.56 -17.20 35.31
C VAL A 115 -0.89 -17.41 35.70
N GLU A 116 -1.79 -16.62 35.12
CA GLU A 116 -3.23 -16.71 35.32
C GLU A 116 -3.92 -16.78 33.94
N GLU A 117 -4.75 -17.80 33.76
CA GLU A 117 -5.58 -18.01 32.59
C GLU A 117 -6.95 -17.40 32.83
N TYR A 118 -7.41 -16.57 31.91
CA TYR A 118 -8.78 -16.06 31.88
C TYR A 118 -9.56 -16.72 30.77
N ASP A 119 -10.76 -17.19 31.10
CA ASP A 119 -11.71 -17.71 30.14
C ASP A 119 -12.81 -16.67 29.86
N PRO A 120 -12.79 -16.00 28.67
CA PRO A 120 -13.78 -14.99 28.31
C PRO A 120 -15.22 -15.50 28.25
N ALA A 121 -15.41 -16.79 27.93
CA ALA A 121 -16.73 -17.38 27.81
C ALA A 121 -17.44 -17.57 29.18
N THR A 122 -16.67 -17.84 30.23
CA THR A 122 -17.20 -18.07 31.57
C THR A 122 -16.92 -16.90 32.53
N ASP A 123 -16.13 -15.93 32.13
CA ASP A 123 -15.65 -14.78 32.92
C ASP A 123 -14.94 -15.25 34.23
N THR A 124 -14.08 -16.27 34.12
CA THR A 124 -13.40 -16.88 35.26
C THR A 124 -11.88 -16.96 35.09
N TRP A 125 -11.17 -16.96 36.22
CA TRP A 125 -9.71 -17.05 36.31
C TRP A 125 -9.25 -18.39 36.87
N THR A 126 -8.18 -18.94 36.30
CA THR A 126 -7.54 -20.18 36.74
C THR A 126 -6.02 -19.98 36.88
N ARG A 127 -5.43 -20.41 38.00
CA ARG A 127 -3.96 -20.41 38.19
C ARG A 127 -3.34 -21.52 37.34
N LYS A 128 -2.21 -21.18 36.69
CA LYS A 128 -1.40 -22.08 35.84
C LYS A 128 0.01 -22.23 36.44
N ALA A 129 0.84 -23.11 35.85
CA ALA A 129 2.21 -23.31 36.27
C ALA A 129 3.02 -22.00 36.16
N ASP A 130 3.69 -21.65 37.25
CA ASP A 130 4.50 -20.44 37.34
C ASP A 130 5.66 -20.47 36.34
N MET A 131 5.97 -19.30 35.76
CA MET A 131 7.15 -19.08 34.93
C MET A 131 8.44 -19.35 35.76
N PRO A 132 9.46 -20.01 35.18
CA PRO A 132 10.69 -20.32 35.93
C PRO A 132 11.41 -19.07 36.46
N THR A 133 11.41 -17.97 35.72
CA THR A 133 12.09 -16.73 36.11
C THR A 133 11.09 -15.60 36.30
N ALA A 134 10.92 -15.12 37.56
CA ALA A 134 10.06 -13.96 37.83
C ALA A 134 10.55 -12.72 37.08
N ARG A 135 9.67 -12.06 36.31
CA ARG A 135 10.01 -10.89 35.50
C ARG A 135 8.81 -9.97 35.27
N GLY A 136 9.11 -8.70 35.14
CA GLY A 136 8.19 -7.71 34.61
C GLY A 136 8.78 -7.03 33.33
N TRP A 137 7.97 -6.24 32.62
CA TRP A 137 8.37 -5.50 31.41
C TRP A 137 8.98 -6.40 30.33
N HIS A 138 8.59 -7.65 30.30
CA HIS A 138 8.90 -8.60 29.23
C HIS A 138 7.84 -8.49 28.13
N SER A 139 8.15 -9.04 26.99
CA SER A 139 7.18 -9.25 25.93
C SER A 139 6.84 -10.73 25.77
N ALA A 140 5.66 -11.01 25.24
CA ALA A 140 5.26 -12.37 24.89
C ALA A 140 4.64 -12.40 23.49
N SER A 141 5.06 -13.39 22.70
CA SER A 141 4.50 -13.68 21.37
C SER A 141 4.00 -15.10 21.31
N VAL A 142 2.92 -15.31 20.56
CA VAL A 142 2.36 -16.65 20.33
C VAL A 142 2.83 -17.18 18.99
N LEU A 143 3.34 -18.39 19.00
CA LEU A 143 3.70 -19.11 17.78
C LEU A 143 3.40 -20.60 17.97
N ASP A 144 2.71 -21.21 17.02
CA ASP A 144 2.33 -22.63 17.03
C ASP A 144 1.64 -23.06 18.34
N GLY A 145 0.73 -22.20 18.87
CA GLY A 145 -0.01 -22.46 20.09
C GLY A 145 0.82 -22.40 21.39
N ARG A 146 2.07 -21.95 21.32
CA ARG A 146 2.98 -21.74 22.46
C ARG A 146 3.25 -20.28 22.69
N ILE A 147 3.51 -19.91 23.95
CA ILE A 147 3.77 -18.52 24.36
C ILE A 147 5.26 -18.37 24.67
N TYR A 148 5.94 -17.57 23.85
CA TYR A 148 7.36 -17.24 23.98
C TYR A 148 7.51 -15.96 24.81
N VAL A 149 8.06 -16.07 26.03
CA VAL A 149 8.32 -14.96 26.94
C VAL A 149 9.77 -14.54 26.81
N ILE A 150 10.01 -13.30 26.39
CA ILE A 150 11.32 -12.80 25.97
C ILE A 150 11.68 -11.53 26.75
N GLY A 151 12.90 -11.49 27.27
CA GLY A 151 13.44 -10.32 27.93
C GLY A 151 12.82 -9.99 29.28
N GLY A 152 12.66 -8.72 29.58
CA GLY A 152 12.14 -8.20 30.85
C GLY A 152 13.23 -7.89 31.86
N SER A 153 12.81 -7.66 33.10
CA SER A 153 13.68 -7.29 34.23
C SER A 153 13.25 -7.99 35.53
N SER A 154 14.23 -8.26 36.38
CA SER A 154 14.02 -8.84 37.73
C SER A 154 13.56 -7.83 38.78
N ALA A 155 13.52 -6.52 38.46
CA ALA A 155 13.08 -5.44 39.35
C ALA A 155 12.67 -4.22 38.51
N ALA A 156 12.44 -3.05 39.15
CA ALA A 156 12.02 -1.83 38.48
C ALA A 156 12.93 -1.44 37.28
N PRO A 157 12.37 -0.79 36.24
CA PRO A 157 13.09 -0.44 35.02
C PRO A 157 14.38 0.36 35.26
N SER A 158 14.47 1.16 36.32
CA SER A 158 15.61 2.03 36.60
C SER A 158 16.75 1.38 37.41
N GLY A 159 16.61 0.13 37.87
CA GLY A 159 17.60 -0.51 38.74
C GLY A 159 17.65 -2.03 38.68
N GLY A 160 16.82 -2.67 37.85
CA GLY A 160 16.78 -4.11 37.71
C GLY A 160 17.81 -4.69 36.77
N THR A 161 18.09 -5.98 36.91
CA THR A 161 18.91 -6.73 35.97
C THR A 161 18.07 -7.16 34.77
N ALA A 162 18.54 -6.81 33.57
CA ALA A 162 17.91 -7.30 32.33
C ALA A 162 17.98 -8.82 32.27
N ILE A 163 16.85 -9.45 32.01
CA ILE A 163 16.72 -10.89 31.81
C ILE A 163 16.87 -11.17 30.32
N LEU A 164 17.77 -12.09 29.98
CA LEU A 164 18.06 -12.43 28.60
C LEU A 164 17.45 -13.77 28.16
N THR A 165 16.92 -14.55 29.12
CA THR A 165 16.36 -15.86 28.84
C THR A 165 15.07 -15.78 28.06
N VAL A 166 14.92 -16.71 27.10
CA VAL A 166 13.65 -17.01 26.43
C VAL A 166 13.04 -18.21 27.13
N GLU A 167 11.82 -18.06 27.64
CA GLU A 167 11.07 -19.14 28.28
C GLU A 167 9.76 -19.35 27.49
N VAL A 168 9.45 -20.59 27.20
CA VAL A 168 8.31 -20.95 26.35
C VAL A 168 7.31 -21.75 27.18
N TYR A 169 6.10 -21.25 27.25
CA TYR A 169 4.98 -21.91 27.92
C TYR A 169 4.15 -22.68 26.89
N ASP A 170 3.86 -23.93 27.20
CA ASP A 170 2.93 -24.77 26.49
C ASP A 170 1.62 -24.90 27.25
N PRO A 171 0.55 -24.20 26.82
CA PRO A 171 -0.75 -24.27 27.52
C PRO A 171 -1.39 -25.65 27.53
N ALA A 172 -1.08 -26.50 26.54
CA ALA A 172 -1.67 -27.83 26.43
C ALA A 172 -1.14 -28.79 27.52
N THR A 173 0.10 -28.60 27.95
CA THR A 173 0.77 -29.42 28.95
C THR A 173 0.97 -28.72 30.31
N ASP A 174 0.60 -27.42 30.37
CA ASP A 174 0.85 -26.54 31.52
C ASP A 174 2.31 -26.59 32.00
N SER A 175 3.25 -26.48 31.05
CA SER A 175 4.67 -26.64 31.35
C SER A 175 5.54 -25.62 30.63
N TRP A 176 6.77 -25.43 31.14
CA TRP A 176 7.75 -24.47 30.62
C TRP A 176 8.99 -25.17 30.10
N ILE A 177 9.56 -24.64 29.01
CA ILE A 177 10.91 -24.98 28.53
C ILE A 177 11.72 -23.70 28.34
N GLN A 178 13.04 -23.81 28.53
CA GLN A 178 13.97 -22.70 28.24
C GLN A 178 14.57 -22.86 26.85
N LYS A 179 14.76 -21.75 26.17
CA LYS A 179 15.39 -21.62 24.85
C LYS A 179 16.66 -20.75 24.89
N GLY A 180 17.30 -20.55 23.74
CA GLY A 180 18.50 -19.71 23.61
C GLY A 180 18.26 -18.26 24.02
N ASN A 181 19.21 -17.68 24.74
CA ASN A 181 19.11 -16.31 25.22
C ASN A 181 19.14 -15.30 24.07
N ILE A 182 18.43 -14.16 24.25
CA ILE A 182 18.62 -13.00 23.38
C ILE A 182 20.05 -12.48 23.52
N PRO A 183 20.75 -12.15 22.40
CA PRO A 183 22.21 -11.91 22.40
C PRO A 183 22.67 -10.70 23.21
N GLU A 184 21.81 -9.70 23.39
CA GLU A 184 22.16 -8.43 24.05
C GLU A 184 21.09 -8.01 25.08
N ARG A 185 21.41 -6.95 25.86
CA ARG A 185 20.51 -6.43 26.90
C ARG A 185 19.28 -5.71 26.30
N MET A 186 18.47 -6.44 25.56
CA MET A 186 17.16 -5.99 25.07
C MET A 186 16.05 -6.23 26.12
N GLY A 187 16.33 -6.02 27.40
CA GLY A 187 15.28 -6.01 28.44
C GLY A 187 14.22 -4.96 28.11
N ALA A 188 12.94 -5.25 28.38
CA ALA A 188 11.80 -4.43 27.97
C ALA A 188 11.71 -4.17 26.43
N CYS A 189 12.17 -5.12 25.62
CA CYS A 189 11.87 -5.17 24.20
C CYS A 189 10.40 -5.51 23.96
N PHE A 190 9.90 -5.18 22.78
CA PHE A 190 8.59 -5.61 22.31
C PHE A 190 8.77 -6.64 21.20
N THR A 191 7.88 -7.63 21.15
CA THR A 191 8.01 -8.73 20.20
C THR A 191 6.75 -8.92 19.38
N SER A 192 6.94 -9.29 18.13
CA SER A 192 5.87 -9.69 17.20
C SER A 192 6.27 -10.98 16.49
N ALA A 193 5.30 -11.84 16.21
CA ALA A 193 5.50 -13.07 15.46
C ALA A 193 4.96 -12.88 14.03
N VAL A 194 5.82 -13.18 13.03
CA VAL A 194 5.50 -13.13 11.60
C VAL A 194 6.19 -14.31 10.92
N ASP A 195 5.50 -15.02 10.05
CA ASP A 195 6.04 -16.10 9.20
C ASP A 195 6.90 -17.13 9.93
N GLY A 196 6.43 -17.56 11.11
CA GLY A 196 7.13 -18.55 11.91
C GLY A 196 8.38 -18.04 12.62
N LYS A 197 8.64 -16.74 12.62
CA LYS A 197 9.75 -16.07 13.32
C LYS A 197 9.22 -15.12 14.39
N ILE A 198 10.06 -14.75 15.37
CA ILE A 198 9.74 -13.73 16.36
C ILE A 198 10.75 -12.60 16.26
N TYR A 199 10.25 -11.40 16.06
CA TYR A 199 11.04 -10.17 15.95
C TYR A 199 10.99 -9.42 17.29
N ALA A 200 12.16 -9.06 17.85
CA ALA A 200 12.31 -8.30 19.07
C ALA A 200 12.86 -6.90 18.76
N PHE A 201 12.17 -5.86 19.24
CA PHE A 201 12.43 -4.46 18.94
C PHE A 201 12.79 -3.66 20.18
N GLY A 202 13.85 -2.82 20.10
CA GLY A 202 14.22 -1.86 21.11
C GLY A 202 14.71 -2.50 22.42
N GLY A 203 14.37 -1.88 23.53
CA GLY A 203 14.76 -2.32 24.87
C GLY A 203 15.01 -1.14 25.80
N TYR A 204 15.54 -1.43 27.01
CA TYR A 204 15.90 -0.38 27.96
C TYR A 204 16.86 0.64 27.37
N TRP A 205 16.72 1.89 27.81
CA TRP A 205 17.55 3.03 27.42
C TRP A 205 17.33 3.50 25.99
N GLY A 206 16.22 3.14 25.35
CA GLY A 206 15.90 3.57 23.99
C GLY A 206 16.87 2.99 22.97
N LEU A 207 16.91 1.68 22.85
CA LEU A 207 17.66 1.00 21.80
C LEU A 207 16.90 1.07 20.48
N ASP A 208 17.65 1.05 19.40
CA ASP A 208 17.15 0.95 18.03
C ASP A 208 17.24 -0.46 17.46
N LYS A 209 17.75 -1.41 18.23
CA LYS A 209 18.07 -2.76 17.79
C LYS A 209 16.86 -3.61 17.43
N VAL A 210 16.99 -4.39 16.35
CA VAL A 210 16.04 -5.41 15.94
C VAL A 210 16.74 -6.77 15.85
N ARG A 211 16.08 -7.79 16.39
CA ARG A 211 16.57 -9.18 16.36
C ARG A 211 15.44 -10.10 15.92
N GLU A 212 15.74 -10.97 14.99
CA GLU A 212 14.86 -12.06 14.58
C GLU A 212 15.29 -13.36 15.27
N TYR A 213 14.33 -14.04 15.88
CA TYR A 213 14.49 -15.35 16.47
C TYR A 213 13.84 -16.43 15.62
N ASP A 214 14.61 -17.46 15.32
CA ASP A 214 14.11 -18.69 14.70
C ASP A 214 13.89 -19.77 15.76
N PRO A 215 12.64 -20.12 16.09
CA PRO A 215 12.34 -21.16 17.08
C PRO A 215 12.76 -22.58 16.67
N VAL A 216 12.90 -22.83 15.37
CA VAL A 216 13.28 -24.13 14.83
C VAL A 216 14.78 -24.40 15.06
N THR A 217 15.61 -23.42 14.74
CA THR A 217 17.07 -23.51 14.90
C THR A 217 17.56 -23.02 16.25
N ASP A 218 16.69 -22.38 17.04
CA ASP A 218 17.00 -21.74 18.34
C ASP A 218 18.11 -20.68 18.22
N THR A 219 18.07 -19.87 17.15
CA THR A 219 19.09 -18.87 16.83
C THR A 219 18.52 -17.47 16.67
N TRP A 220 19.36 -16.47 16.93
CA TRP A 220 19.07 -15.05 16.77
C TRP A 220 19.93 -14.45 15.66
N ILE A 221 19.32 -13.64 14.79
CA ILE A 221 20.04 -12.83 13.79
C ILE A 221 19.72 -11.36 13.92
N GLN A 222 20.66 -10.50 13.51
CA GLN A 222 20.45 -9.06 13.48
C GLN A 222 19.70 -8.67 12.21
N LYS A 223 18.73 -7.75 12.37
CA LYS A 223 17.97 -7.13 11.28
C LYS A 223 18.27 -5.63 11.24
N ALA A 224 17.71 -4.92 10.25
CA ALA A 224 17.84 -3.47 10.14
C ALA A 224 17.33 -2.76 11.39
N ASP A 225 18.17 -1.90 11.96
CA ASP A 225 17.85 -1.14 13.18
C ASP A 225 16.67 -0.17 12.94
N MET A 226 15.84 0.08 13.96
CA MET A 226 14.75 1.07 13.88
C MET A 226 15.30 2.48 13.57
N PRO A 227 14.65 3.26 12.70
CA PRO A 227 15.03 4.64 12.45
C PRO A 227 14.96 5.52 13.72
N THR A 228 13.94 5.30 14.55
CA THR A 228 13.78 6.01 15.82
C THR A 228 14.07 5.11 17.00
N ARG A 229 15.05 5.49 17.83
CA ARG A 229 15.33 4.83 19.12
C ARG A 229 14.13 4.94 20.05
N ARG A 230 13.67 3.81 20.60
CA ARG A 230 12.49 3.83 21.46
C ARG A 230 12.48 2.75 22.55
N CYS A 231 11.85 3.10 23.67
CA CYS A 231 11.52 2.23 24.79
C CYS A 231 10.06 2.46 25.17
N GLY A 232 9.38 1.45 25.71
CA GLY A 232 7.96 1.57 26.10
C GLY A 232 7.01 1.85 24.91
N HIS A 233 7.42 1.51 23.70
CA HIS A 233 6.58 1.47 22.51
C HIS A 233 5.70 0.21 22.50
N SER A 234 4.89 0.02 21.49
CA SER A 234 4.20 -1.25 21.22
C SER A 234 4.45 -1.69 19.78
N THR A 235 4.32 -2.99 19.53
CA THR A 235 4.36 -3.52 18.16
C THR A 235 3.08 -4.26 17.81
N SER A 236 2.62 -4.12 16.57
CA SER A 236 1.47 -4.82 16.01
C SER A 236 1.76 -5.29 14.60
N VAL A 237 1.12 -6.39 14.19
CA VAL A 237 1.30 -6.96 12.85
C VAL A 237 0.03 -6.73 12.03
N VAL A 238 0.18 -6.14 10.86
CA VAL A 238 -0.88 -6.01 9.85
C VAL A 238 -0.29 -6.39 8.49
N ASP A 239 -0.91 -7.30 7.80
CA ASP A 239 -0.52 -7.77 6.46
C ASP A 239 0.97 -8.13 6.35
N GLY A 240 1.49 -8.90 7.33
CA GLY A 240 2.89 -9.32 7.40
C GLY A 240 3.88 -8.22 7.83
N ASN A 241 3.49 -6.96 7.86
CA ASN A 241 4.30 -5.83 8.30
C ASN A 241 4.19 -5.58 9.81
N ILE A 242 5.29 -5.16 10.44
CA ILE A 242 5.33 -4.89 11.88
C ILE A 242 5.36 -3.37 12.13
N TYR A 243 4.34 -2.86 12.78
CA TYR A 243 4.20 -1.45 13.15
C TYR A 243 4.76 -1.19 14.53
N ALA A 244 5.77 -0.33 14.66
CA ALA A 244 6.32 0.15 15.93
C ALA A 244 5.67 1.49 16.29
N VAL A 245 4.87 1.52 17.36
CA VAL A 245 3.98 2.64 17.70
C VAL A 245 4.39 3.30 19.01
N GLY A 246 4.66 4.62 19.00
CA GLY A 246 4.90 5.42 20.19
C GLY A 246 6.19 5.10 20.93
N GLY A 247 6.17 5.19 22.26
CA GLY A 247 7.33 4.99 23.15
C GLY A 247 7.99 6.31 23.57
N HIS A 248 9.26 6.24 24.00
CA HIS A 248 10.11 7.40 24.29
C HIS A 248 11.57 7.12 23.90
N PRO A 249 12.41 8.14 23.63
CA PRO A 249 13.77 7.96 23.08
C PRO A 249 14.81 7.46 24.10
N GLY A 250 14.42 7.15 25.33
CA GLY A 250 15.33 6.65 26.38
C GLY A 250 16.07 7.73 27.17
N SER A 251 15.89 9.02 26.86
CA SER A 251 16.51 10.15 27.55
C SER A 251 15.48 11.03 28.26
N SER A 252 15.84 11.53 29.46
CA SER A 252 15.00 12.51 30.18
C SER A 252 14.91 13.81 29.35
N PRO A 253 13.72 14.44 29.22
CA PRO A 253 12.50 14.30 30.03
C PRO A 253 11.50 13.19 29.63
N TYR A 254 11.86 12.23 28.82
CA TYR A 254 10.99 11.11 28.37
C TYR A 254 9.71 11.55 27.65
N PRO A 255 9.79 12.41 26.63
CA PRO A 255 8.59 12.78 25.87
C PRO A 255 8.00 11.55 25.20
N GLY A 256 6.67 11.41 25.27
CA GLY A 256 5.98 10.39 24.49
C GLY A 256 6.15 10.65 23.00
N LEU A 257 6.56 9.64 22.26
CA LEU A 257 6.68 9.70 20.81
C LEU A 257 5.31 9.51 20.15
N ALA A 258 5.05 10.30 19.11
CA ALA A 258 3.92 10.10 18.21
C ALA A 258 4.27 9.16 17.04
N ALA A 259 5.57 9.01 16.75
CA ALA A 259 6.09 8.33 15.59
C ALA A 259 5.60 6.88 15.46
N VAL A 260 5.17 6.55 14.24
CA VAL A 260 4.81 5.21 13.80
C VAL A 260 5.73 4.82 12.65
N GLU A 261 6.40 3.68 12.78
CA GLU A 261 7.33 3.15 11.79
C GLU A 261 6.95 1.72 11.45
N ILE A 262 7.02 1.39 10.17
CA ILE A 262 6.63 0.09 9.63
C ILE A 262 7.89 -0.66 9.23
N TYR A 263 8.06 -1.85 9.75
CA TYR A 263 9.11 -2.79 9.36
C TYR A 263 8.54 -3.87 8.46
N ASP A 264 9.13 -4.03 7.31
CA ASP A 264 8.87 -5.13 6.40
C ASP A 264 9.90 -6.26 6.63
N PRO A 265 9.49 -7.42 7.17
CA PRO A 265 10.39 -8.54 7.41
C PRO A 265 10.94 -9.18 6.14
N ALA A 266 10.21 -9.12 5.02
CA ALA A 266 10.61 -9.74 3.76
C ALA A 266 11.77 -9.00 3.10
N THR A 267 11.75 -7.66 3.15
CA THR A 267 12.79 -6.81 2.55
C THR A 267 13.84 -6.31 3.54
N ASP A 268 13.62 -6.51 4.86
CA ASP A 268 14.45 -5.98 5.94
C ASP A 268 14.58 -4.45 5.89
N THR A 269 13.47 -3.74 5.63
CA THR A 269 13.43 -2.28 5.47
C THR A 269 12.41 -1.61 6.37
N TRP A 270 12.59 -0.31 6.59
CA TRP A 270 11.70 0.54 7.37
C TRP A 270 11.08 1.64 6.52
N THR A 271 9.80 1.90 6.74
CA THR A 271 9.06 3.05 6.20
C THR A 271 8.35 3.80 7.32
N ALA A 272 8.08 5.10 7.12
CA ALA A 272 7.31 5.89 8.07
C ALA A 272 5.81 5.78 7.76
N ALA A 273 4.98 5.78 8.82
CA ALA A 273 3.54 5.96 8.74
C ALA A 273 3.12 7.29 9.38
N PRO A 274 1.89 7.77 9.17
CA PRO A 274 1.36 8.94 9.86
C PRO A 274 1.48 8.83 11.37
N ASP A 275 2.00 9.89 11.99
CA ASP A 275 2.17 9.99 13.42
C ASP A 275 0.84 9.83 14.18
N MET A 276 0.87 9.14 15.31
CA MET A 276 -0.25 9.04 16.24
C MET A 276 -0.65 10.45 16.74
N PRO A 277 -1.95 10.81 16.80
CA PRO A 277 -2.38 12.14 17.24
C PRO A 277 -1.88 12.54 18.63
N THR A 278 -1.74 11.54 19.52
CA THR A 278 -1.24 11.76 20.89
C THR A 278 0.03 10.96 21.12
N GLY A 279 1.18 11.64 21.17
CA GLY A 279 2.47 11.00 21.49
C GLY A 279 2.48 10.40 22.90
N ARG A 280 2.76 9.07 23.02
CA ARG A 280 2.63 8.33 24.29
C ARG A 280 3.73 7.30 24.48
N CYS A 281 4.11 7.12 25.74
CA CYS A 281 4.91 6.00 26.21
C CYS A 281 4.07 5.03 27.04
N GLY A 282 4.46 3.76 27.07
CA GLY A 282 3.69 2.72 27.77
C GLY A 282 2.33 2.42 27.14
N VAL A 283 2.14 2.85 25.89
CA VAL A 283 0.98 2.51 25.05
C VAL A 283 0.97 1.03 24.73
N ARG A 284 -0.21 0.46 24.52
CA ARG A 284 -0.38 -0.89 23.96
C ARG A 284 -1.22 -0.84 22.71
N THR A 285 -0.86 -1.68 21.77
CA THR A 285 -1.59 -1.78 20.51
C THR A 285 -2.18 -3.18 20.35
N SER A 286 -3.34 -3.24 19.72
CA SER A 286 -4.01 -4.48 19.30
C SER A 286 -4.57 -4.29 17.90
N VAL A 287 -4.71 -5.36 17.15
CA VAL A 287 -5.24 -5.34 15.78
C VAL A 287 -6.59 -6.04 15.74
N VAL A 288 -7.58 -5.36 15.19
CA VAL A 288 -8.90 -5.92 14.88
C VAL A 288 -9.27 -5.48 13.47
N ASP A 289 -9.66 -6.42 12.62
CA ASP A 289 -10.06 -6.19 11.22
C ASP A 289 -9.05 -5.31 10.44
N GLY A 290 -7.75 -5.63 10.56
CA GLY A 290 -6.67 -4.90 9.89
C GLY A 290 -6.36 -3.51 10.46
N LYS A 291 -7.08 -3.03 11.48
CA LYS A 291 -6.89 -1.72 12.12
C LYS A 291 -6.11 -1.84 13.43
N ILE A 292 -5.23 -0.88 13.70
CA ILE A 292 -4.41 -0.84 14.91
C ILE A 292 -5.06 0.09 15.94
N TYR A 293 -5.34 -0.41 17.12
CA TYR A 293 -5.89 0.36 18.24
C TYR A 293 -4.81 0.67 19.27
N ALA A 294 -4.43 1.93 19.44
CA ALA A 294 -3.48 2.41 20.43
C ALA A 294 -4.21 2.80 21.72
N ILE A 295 -3.92 2.09 22.83
CA ILE A 295 -4.71 2.15 24.06
C ILE A 295 -3.82 2.50 25.26
N GLY A 296 -4.26 3.45 26.09
CA GLY A 296 -3.62 3.81 27.35
C GLY A 296 -2.24 4.48 27.17
N GLY A 297 -1.35 4.30 28.14
CA GLY A 297 -0.05 4.94 28.20
C GLY A 297 -0.06 6.27 28.95
N TYR A 298 0.97 7.10 28.75
CA TYR A 298 1.08 8.44 29.34
C TYR A 298 1.79 9.43 28.37
N THR A 299 1.43 10.72 28.51
CA THR A 299 2.00 11.80 27.69
C THR A 299 2.97 12.63 28.54
N GLY A 300 4.28 12.51 28.40
CA GLY A 300 5.24 13.34 29.14
C GLY A 300 5.89 12.67 30.35
N THR A 301 6.15 13.42 31.45
CA THR A 301 6.82 12.88 32.65
C THR A 301 5.92 11.97 33.47
N TRP A 302 6.50 11.05 34.24
CA TRP A 302 5.86 10.00 35.06
C TRP A 302 4.68 10.43 35.96
N LEU A 303 4.45 11.73 36.11
CA LEU A 303 3.38 12.33 36.91
C LEU A 303 2.32 13.04 36.06
N SER A 304 2.43 13.03 34.75
CA SER A 304 1.44 13.60 33.84
C SER A 304 0.28 12.64 33.62
N ALA A 305 -0.84 13.17 33.15
CA ALA A 305 -2.09 12.46 33.02
C ALA A 305 -1.95 11.12 32.27
N MET A 306 -2.43 10.05 32.91
CA MET A 306 -2.60 8.76 32.26
C MET A 306 -3.60 8.86 31.15
N CYS A 307 -3.27 8.32 29.99
CA CYS A 307 -4.17 8.37 28.86
C CYS A 307 -5.32 7.38 29.04
N VAL A 308 -6.51 7.88 28.86
CA VAL A 308 -7.73 7.12 28.65
C VAL A 308 -8.05 6.95 27.17
N THR A 309 -7.37 7.72 26.33
CA THR A 309 -7.64 7.81 24.88
C THR A 309 -7.39 6.48 24.20
N VAL A 310 -8.29 6.16 23.30
CA VAL A 310 -8.14 5.10 22.30
C VAL A 310 -8.07 5.77 20.93
N GLU A 311 -7.05 5.45 20.17
CA GLU A 311 -6.86 5.93 18.82
C GLU A 311 -6.73 4.73 17.89
N GLU A 312 -7.58 4.70 16.87
CA GLU A 312 -7.60 3.68 15.82
C GLU A 312 -6.82 4.20 14.62
N TYR A 313 -5.87 3.43 14.16
CA TYR A 313 -5.17 3.63 12.90
C TYR A 313 -5.68 2.65 11.86
N GLU A 314 -6.19 3.18 10.78
CA GLU A 314 -6.54 2.43 9.58
C GLU A 314 -5.37 2.55 8.60
N PRO A 315 -4.56 1.48 8.43
CA PRO A 315 -3.51 1.48 7.43
C PRO A 315 -4.07 1.71 6.04
N PRO A 316 -3.29 2.31 5.12
CA PRO A 316 -3.71 2.35 3.72
C PRO A 316 -3.97 0.92 3.23
N LEU A 317 -4.97 0.76 2.38
CA LEU A 317 -5.23 -0.54 1.77
C LEU A 317 -4.08 -0.82 0.78
N VAL A 318 -3.05 -1.51 1.28
CA VAL A 318 -1.95 -2.00 0.46
C VAL A 318 -2.27 -3.48 0.21
N VAL A 319 -2.76 -3.79 -0.96
CA VAL A 319 -3.16 -5.17 -1.24
C VAL A 319 -2.41 -5.68 -2.46
N ASP A 320 -1.31 -6.37 -2.20
CA ASP A 320 -0.61 -7.21 -3.16
C ASP A 320 -1.33 -8.57 -3.20
N PHE A 321 -2.33 -8.69 -4.07
CA PHE A 321 -3.15 -9.90 -4.19
C PHE A 321 -2.47 -11.02 -4.95
N ASN A 322 -1.56 -10.69 -5.84
CA ASN A 322 -0.84 -11.70 -6.64
C ASN A 322 0.47 -12.16 -5.98
N GLY A 323 0.94 -11.46 -4.92
CA GLY A 323 2.14 -11.80 -4.15
C GLY A 323 3.44 -11.51 -4.90
N ASP A 324 3.44 -10.58 -5.87
CA ASP A 324 4.64 -10.27 -6.65
C ASP A 324 5.52 -9.18 -6.03
N GLY A 325 5.11 -8.64 -4.87
CA GLY A 325 5.82 -7.60 -4.10
C GLY A 325 5.56 -6.18 -4.63
N LYS A 326 4.57 -6.00 -5.50
CA LYS A 326 4.11 -4.70 -5.98
C LYS A 326 2.63 -4.57 -5.70
N VAL A 327 2.17 -3.34 -5.51
CA VAL A 327 0.75 -3.03 -5.50
C VAL A 327 0.46 -2.29 -6.78
N ASP A 328 -0.13 -2.98 -7.72
CA ASP A 328 -0.45 -2.42 -9.02
C ASP A 328 -1.85 -2.85 -9.48
N PHE A 329 -2.09 -2.69 -10.73
CA PHE A 329 -3.40 -2.94 -11.33
C PHE A 329 -3.83 -4.41 -11.30
N GLU A 330 -2.90 -5.37 -11.37
CA GLU A 330 -3.24 -6.80 -11.29
C GLU A 330 -3.85 -7.13 -9.92
N ASP A 331 -3.34 -6.50 -8.85
CA ASP A 331 -3.87 -6.63 -7.50
C ASP A 331 -5.27 -6.05 -7.38
N PHE A 332 -5.48 -4.88 -7.97
CA PHE A 332 -6.78 -4.22 -7.95
C PHE A 332 -7.84 -5.03 -8.71
N SER A 333 -7.47 -5.64 -9.83
CA SER A 333 -8.32 -6.55 -10.60
C SER A 333 -8.71 -7.78 -9.79
N MET A 334 -7.75 -8.38 -9.07
CA MET A 334 -8.02 -9.52 -8.18
C MET A 334 -8.89 -9.12 -6.99
N LEU A 335 -8.71 -7.94 -6.41
CA LEU A 335 -9.54 -7.39 -5.35
C LEU A 335 -11.00 -7.23 -5.81
N ALA A 336 -11.22 -6.65 -6.98
CA ALA A 336 -12.55 -6.48 -7.55
C ALA A 336 -13.25 -7.82 -7.76
N GLN A 337 -12.56 -8.82 -8.29
CA GLN A 337 -13.07 -10.18 -8.46
C GLN A 337 -13.35 -10.89 -7.12
N TYR A 338 -12.53 -10.65 -6.10
CA TYR A 338 -12.70 -11.26 -4.77
C TYR A 338 -13.88 -10.68 -4.02
N ARG A 339 -14.08 -9.35 -4.04
CA ARG A 339 -15.19 -8.67 -3.37
C ARG A 339 -16.56 -8.92 -4.02
N CYS A 340 -16.57 -9.29 -5.28
CA CYS A 340 -17.80 -9.59 -6.00
C CYS A 340 -18.32 -11.03 -5.82
N ARG A 341 -17.76 -11.81 -4.89
CA ARG A 341 -18.33 -13.12 -4.51
C ARG A 341 -19.35 -12.94 -3.40
N ASP A 342 -20.52 -13.59 -3.57
CA ASP A 342 -21.64 -13.55 -2.61
C ASP A 342 -21.29 -14.04 -1.18
N ASP A 343 -20.12 -14.64 -1.00
CA ASP A 343 -19.61 -15.20 0.26
C ASP A 343 -18.46 -14.39 0.89
N SER A 344 -18.16 -13.19 0.36
CA SER A 344 -17.13 -12.30 0.90
C SER A 344 -17.54 -11.73 2.25
N PRO A 345 -16.72 -11.85 3.31
CA PRO A 345 -16.97 -11.24 4.61
C PRO A 345 -16.82 -9.70 4.64
N PHE A 346 -16.43 -9.08 3.51
CA PHE A 346 -16.09 -7.66 3.42
C PHE A 346 -17.17 -6.78 2.76
N VAL A 347 -18.44 -7.19 2.80
CA VAL A 347 -19.54 -6.33 2.32
C VAL A 347 -19.76 -5.18 3.30
N ASP A 348 -18.97 -4.11 3.14
CA ASP A 348 -19.36 -2.81 3.67
C ASP A 348 -19.94 -1.98 2.50
N HIS A 349 -21.02 -1.26 2.75
CA HIS A 349 -21.84 -0.58 1.75
C HIS A 349 -21.23 0.73 1.20
N ARG A 350 -19.91 0.87 1.07
CA ARG A 350 -19.27 2.12 0.63
C ARG A 350 -18.90 2.16 -0.85
N LEU A 351 -18.62 1.00 -1.43
CA LEU A 351 -18.48 0.80 -2.87
C LEU A 351 -19.17 -0.53 -3.19
N ASP A 352 -20.14 -0.53 -4.07
CA ASP A 352 -20.77 -1.77 -4.47
C ASP A 352 -19.98 -2.51 -5.56
N CYS A 353 -20.38 -3.73 -5.85
CA CYS A 353 -19.69 -4.57 -6.83
C CYS A 353 -19.77 -4.02 -8.26
N GLU A 354 -20.79 -3.20 -8.56
CA GLU A 354 -20.95 -2.57 -9.86
C GLU A 354 -19.96 -1.40 -10.01
N ASP A 355 -19.74 -0.62 -8.94
CA ASP A 355 -18.73 0.45 -8.92
C ASP A 355 -17.30 -0.09 -9.09
N LEU A 356 -16.98 -1.20 -8.39
CA LEU A 356 -15.66 -1.85 -8.48
C LEU A 356 -15.47 -2.60 -9.80
N ALA A 357 -16.50 -3.26 -10.32
CA ALA A 357 -16.44 -3.92 -11.61
C ALA A 357 -16.31 -2.90 -12.74
N GLY A 358 -17.05 -1.78 -12.69
CA GLY A 358 -16.92 -0.69 -13.65
C GLY A 358 -15.54 -0.05 -13.64
N LEU A 359 -14.96 0.20 -12.46
CA LEU A 359 -13.58 0.68 -12.33
C LEU A 359 -12.56 -0.35 -12.84
N ALA A 360 -12.70 -1.62 -12.47
CA ALA A 360 -11.80 -2.68 -12.93
C ALA A 360 -11.91 -2.90 -14.45
N GLU A 361 -13.12 -2.89 -15.01
CA GLU A 361 -13.35 -3.03 -16.45
C GLU A 361 -12.75 -1.82 -17.21
N TYR A 362 -12.93 -0.60 -16.71
CA TYR A 362 -12.33 0.61 -17.24
C TYR A 362 -10.79 0.53 -17.27
N TRP A 363 -10.17 0.11 -16.15
CA TRP A 363 -8.73 -0.01 -16.04
C TRP A 363 -8.15 -1.22 -16.77
N LEU A 364 -8.88 -2.36 -16.84
CA LEU A 364 -8.50 -3.56 -17.61
C LEU A 364 -8.54 -3.29 -19.12
N THR A 365 -9.49 -2.46 -19.53
CA THR A 365 -9.65 -2.12 -20.94
C THR A 365 -8.58 -1.13 -21.41
N TYR A 366 -8.09 -0.22 -20.53
CA TYR A 366 -7.21 0.89 -20.91
C TYR A 366 -5.95 1.09 -20.07
N PRO A 367 -5.13 0.08 -19.76
CA PRO A 367 -3.95 0.24 -18.90
C PRO A 367 -2.91 1.16 -19.53
N GLY A 368 -2.71 2.35 -18.94
CA GLY A 368 -1.75 3.37 -19.42
C GLY A 368 -2.17 4.07 -20.71
N VAL A 369 -3.44 3.99 -21.12
CA VAL A 369 -4.00 4.83 -22.18
C VAL A 369 -4.16 6.23 -21.63
N VAL A 370 -3.57 7.21 -22.31
CA VAL A 370 -3.66 8.65 -21.97
C VAL A 370 -4.63 9.40 -22.85
N ALA A 371 -5.02 8.82 -23.97
CA ALA A 371 -6.07 9.33 -24.86
C ALA A 371 -6.61 8.19 -25.73
N TYR A 372 -7.93 8.17 -25.92
CA TYR A 372 -8.61 7.17 -26.74
C TYR A 372 -9.81 7.76 -27.47
N TRP A 373 -9.78 7.76 -28.78
CA TRP A 373 -10.87 8.15 -29.65
C TRP A 373 -11.41 6.92 -30.36
N GLU A 374 -12.62 6.49 -29.98
CA GLU A 374 -13.32 5.34 -30.59
C GLU A 374 -13.78 5.64 -32.01
N LEU A 375 -14.07 6.91 -32.29
CA LEU A 375 -14.57 7.41 -33.56
C LEU A 375 -15.93 6.80 -33.95
N ASP A 376 -16.75 6.50 -32.98
CA ASP A 376 -18.08 5.86 -33.08
C ASP A 376 -19.23 6.88 -33.15
N GLU A 377 -18.95 8.17 -33.14
CA GLU A 377 -19.95 9.21 -33.26
C GLU A 377 -20.73 9.13 -34.58
N THR A 378 -21.99 9.50 -34.53
CA THR A 378 -22.88 9.43 -35.71
C THR A 378 -23.07 10.78 -36.39
N GLU A 379 -22.76 11.87 -35.70
CA GLU A 379 -22.91 13.24 -36.16
C GLU A 379 -22.08 14.22 -35.33
N GLY A 380 -21.93 15.46 -35.75
CA GLY A 380 -21.21 16.50 -35.03
C GLY A 380 -19.79 16.73 -35.55
N ILE A 381 -19.06 17.60 -34.86
CA ILE A 381 -17.71 18.02 -35.20
C ILE A 381 -16.68 17.72 -34.09
N VAL A 382 -17.02 16.86 -33.16
CA VAL A 382 -16.16 16.48 -32.05
C VAL A 382 -16.08 14.96 -31.98
N ALA A 383 -14.87 14.43 -31.99
CA ALA A 383 -14.56 13.07 -31.57
C ALA A 383 -14.14 13.11 -30.11
N HIS A 384 -14.85 12.40 -29.26
CA HIS A 384 -14.63 12.43 -27.80
C HIS A 384 -13.46 11.55 -27.39
N ASP A 385 -12.60 12.08 -26.51
CA ASP A 385 -11.59 11.28 -25.81
C ASP A 385 -12.24 10.50 -24.67
N SER A 386 -12.44 9.19 -24.86
CA SER A 386 -13.12 8.31 -23.91
C SER A 386 -12.35 8.08 -22.59
N VAL A 387 -11.09 8.57 -22.51
CA VAL A 387 -10.20 8.37 -21.35
C VAL A 387 -9.80 9.67 -20.68
N GLY A 388 -9.61 10.73 -21.46
CA GLY A 388 -9.11 12.02 -20.99
C GLY A 388 -9.98 13.20 -21.43
N ASP A 389 -9.38 14.41 -21.44
CA ASP A 389 -10.02 15.67 -21.83
C ASP A 389 -9.47 16.17 -23.20
N ASN A 390 -8.97 15.26 -24.06
CA ASN A 390 -8.30 15.61 -25.32
C ASN A 390 -9.23 15.46 -26.53
N ASP A 391 -10.46 15.89 -26.43
CA ASP A 391 -11.42 15.85 -27.54
C ASP A 391 -10.79 16.36 -28.84
N ALA A 392 -11.07 15.70 -29.98
CA ALA A 392 -10.62 16.12 -31.28
C ALA A 392 -11.72 16.86 -32.05
N TYR A 393 -11.41 18.06 -32.55
CA TYR A 393 -12.30 18.82 -33.44
C TYR A 393 -12.10 18.36 -34.87
N ILE A 394 -13.21 17.94 -35.51
CA ILE A 394 -13.26 17.38 -36.84
C ILE A 394 -13.62 18.48 -37.87
N ALA A 395 -12.79 18.63 -38.87
CA ALA A 395 -13.00 19.56 -39.98
C ALA A 395 -13.01 18.79 -41.32
N GLY A 396 -14.14 18.80 -41.98
CA GLY A 396 -14.35 18.19 -43.30
C GLY A 396 -14.72 16.72 -43.27
N ALA A 397 -14.01 15.88 -42.51
CA ALA A 397 -14.18 14.44 -42.48
C ALA A 397 -15.61 13.99 -42.08
N LEU A 398 -16.04 12.87 -42.62
CA LEU A 398 -17.41 12.37 -42.51
C LEU A 398 -17.48 11.16 -41.58
N TRP A 399 -18.43 11.18 -40.64
CA TRP A 399 -18.74 10.03 -39.79
C TRP A 399 -19.30 8.85 -40.60
N GLN A 400 -18.79 7.65 -40.32
CA GLN A 400 -19.21 6.38 -40.89
C GLN A 400 -19.64 5.45 -39.76
N PRO A 401 -20.88 5.56 -39.24
CA PRO A 401 -21.29 4.90 -37.96
C PRO A 401 -21.22 3.36 -37.95
N ALA A 402 -21.12 2.73 -39.13
CA ALA A 402 -20.96 1.29 -39.27
C ALA A 402 -19.85 0.93 -40.25
N GLY A 403 -18.96 1.90 -40.52
CA GLY A 403 -17.89 1.76 -41.50
C GLY A 403 -16.52 1.45 -40.92
N GLY A 404 -16.40 1.40 -39.60
CA GLY A 404 -15.17 1.14 -38.87
C GLY A 404 -14.75 -0.33 -38.87
N LYS A 405 -13.55 -0.56 -38.37
CA LYS A 405 -13.06 -1.90 -38.01
C LYS A 405 -13.70 -2.38 -36.73
N VAL A 406 -13.91 -1.44 -35.79
CA VAL A 406 -14.59 -1.60 -34.50
C VAL A 406 -15.67 -0.52 -34.46
N GLY A 407 -16.93 -0.84 -34.69
CA GLY A 407 -18.00 0.15 -34.68
C GLY A 407 -17.98 1.14 -35.84
N GLY A 408 -17.80 2.45 -35.56
CA GLY A 408 -17.74 3.54 -36.51
C GLY A 408 -16.35 3.86 -37.02
N ALA A 409 -16.23 4.92 -37.82
CA ALA A 409 -14.95 5.47 -38.28
C ALA A 409 -15.12 6.91 -38.79
N LEU A 410 -14.01 7.64 -38.96
CA LEU A 410 -13.92 8.88 -39.71
C LEU A 410 -13.38 8.65 -41.11
N GLN A 411 -14.11 9.13 -42.10
CA GLN A 411 -13.71 9.11 -43.51
C GLN A 411 -13.11 10.46 -43.92
N PHE A 412 -11.91 10.43 -44.47
CA PHE A 412 -11.13 11.56 -44.95
C PHE A 412 -11.06 11.52 -46.48
N ASP A 413 -11.14 12.66 -47.14
CA ASP A 413 -11.18 12.76 -48.62
C ASP A 413 -9.80 12.91 -49.26
N GLY A 414 -8.76 13.18 -48.50
CA GLY A 414 -7.39 13.39 -49.00
C GLY A 414 -7.10 14.79 -49.52
N VAL A 415 -7.97 15.76 -49.26
CA VAL A 415 -7.86 17.13 -49.80
C VAL A 415 -7.57 18.15 -48.68
N ASP A 416 -8.45 18.24 -47.65
CA ASP A 416 -8.35 19.21 -46.57
C ASP A 416 -9.01 18.73 -45.26
N ASP A 417 -9.45 17.48 -45.19
CA ASP A 417 -10.05 16.88 -44.03
C ASP A 417 -9.03 16.60 -42.91
N LEU A 418 -9.38 16.96 -41.67
CA LEU A 418 -8.53 16.69 -40.52
C LEU A 418 -9.30 16.64 -39.17
N GLY A 419 -8.75 15.94 -38.20
CA GLY A 419 -9.09 16.06 -36.78
C GLY A 419 -7.97 16.79 -36.03
N VAL A 420 -8.31 17.65 -35.07
CA VAL A 420 -7.36 18.43 -34.28
C VAL A 420 -7.61 18.23 -32.78
N THR A 421 -6.60 17.79 -32.06
CA THR A 421 -6.65 17.69 -30.59
C THR A 421 -5.89 18.83 -29.89
N ASN A 422 -6.10 18.99 -28.60
CA ASN A 422 -5.17 19.71 -27.72
C ASN A 422 -3.85 18.94 -27.56
N PHE A 423 -2.93 19.46 -26.74
CA PHE A 423 -1.68 18.76 -26.38
C PHE A 423 -1.99 17.45 -25.63
N VAL A 424 -1.43 16.34 -26.09
CA VAL A 424 -1.60 15.01 -25.48
C VAL A 424 -0.34 14.56 -24.74
N LEU A 425 0.81 14.54 -25.44
CA LEU A 425 2.11 14.18 -24.85
C LEU A 425 3.29 14.79 -25.62
N ASN A 426 4.45 14.90 -24.94
CA ASN A 426 5.71 15.29 -25.57
C ASN A 426 6.57 14.03 -25.81
N PRO A 427 6.91 13.70 -27.08
CA PRO A 427 7.66 12.50 -27.40
C PRO A 427 9.05 12.41 -26.77
N ALA A 428 9.63 13.54 -26.35
CA ALA A 428 10.96 13.59 -25.73
C ALA A 428 10.98 13.15 -24.26
N ASP A 429 9.84 13.20 -23.55
CA ASP A 429 9.79 13.09 -22.11
C ASP A 429 9.94 11.64 -21.63
N ALA A 430 9.17 10.71 -22.19
CA ALA A 430 9.09 9.33 -21.73
C ALA A 430 8.89 8.33 -22.88
N SER A 431 8.87 7.04 -22.56
CA SER A 431 8.39 5.99 -23.48
C SER A 431 6.88 6.16 -23.70
N PHE A 432 6.41 5.84 -24.91
CA PHE A 432 4.99 5.91 -25.26
C PHE A 432 4.68 4.97 -26.40
N SER A 433 3.38 4.74 -26.67
CA SER A 433 2.91 4.01 -27.85
C SER A 433 1.68 4.67 -28.45
N ILE A 434 1.49 4.51 -29.75
CA ILE A 434 0.26 4.87 -30.46
C ILE A 434 -0.15 3.73 -31.38
N PHE A 435 -1.43 3.37 -31.37
CA PHE A 435 -2.03 2.41 -32.28
C PHE A 435 -3.31 2.97 -32.86
N VAL A 436 -3.56 2.67 -34.16
CA VAL A 436 -4.72 3.16 -34.89
C VAL A 436 -5.10 2.17 -36.00
N TRP A 437 -6.39 1.98 -36.23
CA TRP A 437 -6.86 1.26 -37.40
C TRP A 437 -6.99 2.22 -38.59
N VAL A 438 -6.46 1.82 -39.72
CA VAL A 438 -6.49 2.60 -40.96
C VAL A 438 -6.90 1.74 -42.14
N LYS A 439 -7.58 2.38 -43.07
CA LYS A 439 -7.88 1.83 -44.40
C LYS A 439 -7.63 2.90 -45.43
N GLY A 440 -6.41 2.96 -45.95
CA GLY A 440 -5.93 4.02 -46.83
C GLY A 440 -5.88 3.61 -48.30
N LEU A 441 -5.77 4.62 -49.21
CA LEU A 441 -5.83 4.43 -50.67
C LEU A 441 -4.67 5.05 -51.44
N ALA A 442 -3.76 5.87 -50.83
CA ALA A 442 -2.69 6.55 -51.58
C ALA A 442 -1.39 6.69 -50.77
N PRO A 443 -0.21 6.56 -51.44
CA PRO A 443 1.08 6.74 -50.80
C PRO A 443 1.37 8.22 -50.45
N GLY A 444 2.28 8.45 -49.51
CA GLY A 444 2.71 9.80 -49.10
C GLY A 444 1.78 10.51 -48.14
N GLN A 445 0.67 9.88 -47.74
CA GLN A 445 -0.33 10.47 -46.86
C GLN A 445 -0.02 10.21 -45.40
N VAL A 446 -0.39 11.16 -44.54
CA VAL A 446 -0.12 11.13 -43.10
C VAL A 446 -1.37 10.74 -42.34
N ILE A 447 -1.22 9.74 -41.45
CA ILE A 447 -2.28 9.23 -40.59
C ILE A 447 -2.37 10.08 -39.33
N ILE A 448 -1.26 10.19 -38.59
CA ILE A 448 -1.14 10.96 -37.35
C ILE A 448 0.10 11.84 -37.42
N SER A 449 -0.04 13.12 -37.05
CA SER A 449 1.09 14.03 -36.88
C SER A 449 0.91 14.93 -35.66
N GLN A 450 1.98 15.64 -35.25
CA GLN A 450 1.93 16.60 -34.17
C GLN A 450 2.28 18.00 -34.65
N THR A 451 1.46 18.98 -34.32
CA THR A 451 1.64 20.38 -34.68
C THR A 451 2.99 20.90 -34.18
N GLY A 452 3.81 21.44 -35.09
CA GLY A 452 5.15 21.95 -34.77
C GLY A 452 6.17 20.87 -34.44
N GLY A 453 5.80 19.59 -34.54
CA GLY A 453 6.61 18.42 -34.25
C GLY A 453 6.94 17.59 -35.50
N ALA A 454 6.56 16.31 -35.50
CA ALA A 454 6.85 15.34 -36.55
C ALA A 454 5.57 14.67 -37.08
N ASN A 455 5.66 14.00 -38.24
CA ASN A 455 4.69 13.01 -38.65
C ASN A 455 4.99 11.69 -37.88
N TRP A 456 4.02 11.22 -37.12
CA TRP A 456 4.20 10.05 -36.26
C TRP A 456 3.96 8.74 -37.01
N LEU A 457 2.87 8.69 -37.78
CA LEU A 457 2.49 7.56 -38.61
C LEU A 457 2.09 8.06 -40.00
N LEU A 458 2.68 7.50 -41.04
CA LEU A 458 2.39 7.84 -42.42
C LEU A 458 2.70 6.65 -43.35
N ALA A 459 2.12 6.70 -44.56
CA ALA A 459 2.51 5.86 -45.68
C ALA A 459 3.67 6.50 -46.46
N ASP A 460 4.70 5.77 -46.82
CA ASP A 460 5.79 6.31 -47.62
C ASP A 460 5.32 6.75 -49.04
N VAL A 461 6.09 7.63 -49.65
CA VAL A 461 5.70 8.24 -50.96
C VAL A 461 5.88 7.30 -52.13
N SER A 462 6.57 6.18 -51.99
CA SER A 462 6.93 5.28 -53.11
C SER A 462 5.97 4.12 -53.25
N GLU A 463 5.79 3.35 -52.17
CA GLU A 463 5.04 2.09 -52.18
C GLU A 463 3.89 2.07 -51.17
N GLY A 464 3.80 3.07 -50.27
CA GLY A 464 2.78 3.13 -49.23
C GLY A 464 3.08 2.23 -48.03
N ASN A 465 4.35 1.96 -47.78
CA ASN A 465 4.79 1.22 -46.57
C ASN A 465 4.64 2.10 -45.33
N LEU A 466 4.38 1.50 -44.20
CA LEU A 466 4.35 2.21 -42.91
C LEU A 466 5.70 2.83 -42.58
N MET A 467 5.71 4.13 -42.24
CA MET A 467 6.91 4.82 -41.77
C MET A 467 6.61 5.85 -40.67
N THR A 468 7.67 6.32 -40.00
CA THR A 468 7.62 7.45 -39.06
C THR A 468 8.76 8.43 -39.32
N GLU A 469 8.45 9.74 -39.22
CA GLU A 469 9.44 10.82 -39.21
C GLU A 469 9.78 11.29 -37.78
N LEU A 470 9.25 10.66 -36.76
CA LEU A 470 9.54 10.98 -35.35
C LEU A 470 10.96 10.52 -35.04
N GLN A 471 11.90 11.43 -34.92
CA GLN A 471 13.34 11.17 -34.81
C GLN A 471 14.01 12.10 -33.79
N GLY A 472 15.21 11.74 -33.37
CA GLY A 472 16.06 12.59 -32.56
C GLY A 472 16.77 13.69 -33.35
N THR A 473 17.63 14.43 -32.64
CA THR A 473 18.49 15.48 -33.21
C THR A 473 19.91 15.00 -33.52
N GLY A 474 20.17 13.69 -33.35
CA GLY A 474 21.47 13.08 -33.60
C GLY A 474 21.86 13.06 -35.07
N ARG A 475 23.16 13.06 -35.35
CA ARG A 475 23.71 13.12 -36.72
C ARG A 475 23.28 11.95 -37.63
N PHE A 476 22.94 10.81 -37.01
CA PHE A 476 22.55 9.57 -37.67
C PHE A 476 21.07 9.24 -37.50
N ASP A 477 20.33 10.11 -36.80
CA ASP A 477 18.90 9.94 -36.59
C ASP A 477 18.19 10.26 -37.92
N GLY A 478 17.20 9.46 -38.28
CA GLY A 478 16.45 9.59 -39.52
C GLY A 478 15.05 8.97 -39.43
N PRO A 479 14.22 9.06 -40.45
CA PRO A 479 12.94 8.37 -40.51
C PRO A 479 13.14 6.86 -40.49
N LEU A 480 12.17 6.13 -39.88
CA LEU A 480 12.11 4.68 -39.88
C LEU A 480 11.01 4.23 -40.85
N SER A 481 11.32 3.37 -41.79
CA SER A 481 10.37 2.82 -42.76
C SER A 481 10.35 1.29 -42.68
N SER A 482 9.16 0.73 -42.80
CA SER A 482 8.94 -0.72 -42.93
C SER A 482 9.02 -1.16 -44.41
N GLN A 483 8.81 -2.45 -44.65
CA GLN A 483 8.61 -3.06 -45.96
C GLN A 483 7.13 -3.50 -46.13
N THR A 484 6.24 -3.07 -45.24
CA THR A 484 4.85 -3.52 -45.21
C THR A 484 3.94 -2.40 -45.73
N VAL A 485 3.22 -2.69 -46.80
CA VAL A 485 2.22 -1.81 -47.41
C VAL A 485 0.99 -1.73 -46.54
N ILE A 486 0.45 -0.51 -46.34
CA ILE A 486 -0.74 -0.24 -45.51
C ILE A 486 -1.85 0.49 -46.29
N ILE A 487 -1.72 0.58 -47.60
CA ILE A 487 -2.62 1.33 -48.49
C ILE A 487 -3.25 0.43 -49.56
N ASP A 488 -3.35 -0.87 -49.33
CA ASP A 488 -3.92 -1.85 -50.26
C ASP A 488 -5.46 -1.85 -50.29
N GLY A 489 -6.09 -1.03 -49.48
CA GLY A 489 -7.55 -0.92 -49.37
C GLY A 489 -8.17 -1.85 -48.34
N ASP A 490 -7.37 -2.60 -47.61
CA ASP A 490 -7.79 -3.40 -46.44
C ASP A 490 -7.57 -2.63 -45.14
N TRP A 491 -8.17 -3.13 -44.03
CA TRP A 491 -7.95 -2.58 -42.71
C TRP A 491 -6.65 -3.09 -42.11
N HIS A 492 -5.77 -2.16 -41.70
CA HIS A 492 -4.54 -2.45 -40.98
C HIS A 492 -4.54 -1.77 -39.61
N ARG A 493 -4.11 -2.49 -38.57
CA ARG A 493 -3.76 -1.88 -37.29
C ARG A 493 -2.30 -1.44 -37.36
N VAL A 494 -2.06 -0.14 -37.41
CA VAL A 494 -0.69 0.40 -37.48
C VAL A 494 -0.30 1.00 -36.13
N GLY A 495 0.98 0.88 -35.74
CA GLY A 495 1.46 1.38 -34.46
C GLY A 495 2.91 1.83 -34.46
N LEU A 496 3.22 2.72 -33.54
CA LEU A 496 4.56 3.15 -33.22
C LEU A 496 4.74 3.02 -31.68
N THR A 497 5.81 2.33 -31.28
CA THR A 497 6.26 2.29 -29.89
C THR A 497 7.63 2.95 -29.78
N TRP A 498 7.77 3.86 -28.83
CA TRP A 498 9.02 4.40 -28.35
C TRP A 498 9.37 3.77 -27.01
N ASP A 499 10.32 2.85 -27.00
CA ASP A 499 10.88 2.20 -25.79
C ASP A 499 12.37 2.55 -25.73
N LYS A 500 12.66 3.70 -25.10
CA LYS A 500 13.98 4.33 -25.13
C LYS A 500 15.12 3.34 -24.86
N PRO A 501 16.10 3.17 -25.78
CA PRO A 501 16.36 3.97 -26.99
C PRO A 501 15.73 3.41 -28.28
N ASN A 502 14.81 2.47 -28.22
CA ASN A 502 14.28 1.76 -29.37
C ASN A 502 13.02 2.43 -29.92
N ARG A 503 12.92 2.54 -31.24
CA ARG A 503 11.73 2.95 -31.97
C ARG A 503 11.27 1.77 -32.81
N ILE A 504 10.00 1.37 -32.69
CA ILE A 504 9.46 0.15 -33.29
C ILE A 504 8.15 0.45 -34.00
N LEU A 505 8.03 -0.01 -35.26
CA LEU A 505 6.78 0.04 -36.03
C LEU A 505 6.10 -1.31 -36.07
N TYR A 506 4.77 -1.30 -35.95
CA TYR A 506 3.90 -2.47 -36.00
C TYR A 506 2.85 -2.34 -37.10
N VAL A 507 2.56 -3.45 -37.78
CA VAL A 507 1.40 -3.62 -38.67
C VAL A 507 0.73 -4.95 -38.33
N ASP A 508 -0.58 -4.91 -38.04
CA ASP A 508 -1.39 -6.08 -37.67
C ASP A 508 -0.74 -6.88 -36.53
N ASP A 509 -0.32 -6.14 -35.50
CA ASP A 509 0.32 -6.62 -34.28
C ASP A 509 1.72 -7.26 -34.47
N ALA A 510 2.27 -7.25 -35.68
CA ALA A 510 3.63 -7.73 -35.95
C ALA A 510 4.65 -6.58 -35.98
N GLU A 511 5.83 -6.75 -35.35
CA GLU A 511 6.97 -5.84 -35.51
C GLU A 511 7.46 -5.88 -36.95
N VAL A 512 7.38 -4.72 -37.68
CA VAL A 512 7.73 -4.62 -39.10
C VAL A 512 8.99 -3.78 -39.36
N ALA A 513 9.39 -2.95 -38.39
CA ALA A 513 10.66 -2.20 -38.45
C ALA A 513 11.09 -1.77 -37.06
N LYS A 514 12.41 -1.68 -36.82
CA LYS A 514 13.00 -1.25 -35.57
C LYS A 514 14.35 -0.58 -35.79
N ASP A 515 14.60 0.51 -35.06
CA ASP A 515 15.91 1.13 -34.96
C ASP A 515 16.16 1.69 -33.52
N THR A 516 17.31 2.37 -33.37
CA THR A 516 17.66 3.05 -32.12
C THR A 516 17.93 4.52 -32.38
N GLN A 517 17.42 5.39 -31.52
CA GLN A 517 17.59 6.83 -31.56
C GLN A 517 18.28 7.32 -30.28
N THR A 518 18.99 8.45 -30.36
CA THR A 518 19.61 9.06 -29.13
C THR A 518 18.58 9.69 -28.20
N GLY A 519 17.38 9.94 -28.71
CA GLY A 519 16.21 10.53 -28.06
C GLY A 519 15.25 10.96 -29.14
N LEU A 520 14.09 11.52 -28.82
CA LEU A 520 13.15 12.09 -29.75
C LEU A 520 13.10 13.60 -29.63
N ALA A 521 12.77 14.30 -30.70
CA ALA A 521 12.59 15.76 -30.71
C ALA A 521 11.35 16.12 -29.85
N ALA A 522 11.48 17.15 -29.01
CA ALA A 522 10.39 17.65 -28.19
C ALA A 522 9.33 18.37 -29.08
N SER A 523 8.07 18.20 -28.70
CA SER A 523 6.95 18.96 -29.26
C SER A 523 5.85 19.10 -28.18
N THR A 524 5.21 20.28 -28.18
CA THR A 524 4.11 20.63 -27.26
C THR A 524 2.83 20.96 -28.02
N GLY A 525 2.75 20.66 -29.31
CA GLY A 525 1.55 20.85 -30.11
C GLY A 525 0.51 19.74 -29.92
N GLY A 526 -0.73 20.01 -30.31
CA GLY A 526 -1.78 19.02 -30.45
C GLY A 526 -1.52 18.04 -31.60
N LEU A 527 -2.34 17.01 -31.69
CA LEU A 527 -2.27 16.04 -32.79
C LEU A 527 -3.18 16.43 -33.93
N TYR A 528 -2.78 16.04 -35.15
CA TYR A 528 -3.64 16.00 -36.33
C TYR A 528 -3.93 14.54 -36.67
N PHE A 529 -5.21 14.23 -36.92
CA PHE A 529 -5.67 12.99 -37.54
C PHE A 529 -5.90 13.27 -39.02
N GLY A 530 -5.41 12.42 -39.91
CA GLY A 530 -5.59 12.54 -41.35
C GLY A 530 -4.80 13.66 -42.03
N ALA A 531 -3.87 14.33 -41.35
CA ALA A 531 -3.12 15.42 -41.91
C ALA A 531 -1.67 15.48 -41.47
N GLY A 532 -0.78 15.97 -42.36
CA GLY A 532 0.62 16.19 -42.01
C GLY A 532 0.84 17.46 -41.18
N LYS A 533 1.92 17.48 -40.38
CA LYS A 533 2.29 18.53 -39.42
C LYS A 533 2.30 19.97 -39.96
N ASN A 534 2.45 20.14 -41.27
CA ASN A 534 2.50 21.45 -41.97
C ASN A 534 1.29 21.70 -42.86
N LEU A 535 0.27 20.83 -42.85
CA LEU A 535 -0.94 20.92 -43.65
C LEU A 535 -0.64 21.09 -45.16
N VAL A 536 0.34 20.36 -45.69
CA VAL A 536 0.69 20.38 -47.11
C VAL A 536 -0.35 19.58 -47.89
N PRO A 537 -0.90 20.07 -49.02
CA PRO A 537 -1.99 19.40 -49.73
C PRO A 537 -1.78 17.91 -50.04
N ALA A 538 -0.56 17.50 -50.35
CA ALA A 538 -0.25 16.08 -50.63
C ALA A 538 -0.16 15.19 -49.37
N SER A 539 -0.27 15.75 -48.17
CA SER A 539 -0.14 15.01 -46.92
C SER A 539 -1.48 14.62 -46.28
N PHE A 540 -2.60 15.10 -46.83
CA PHE A 540 -3.92 14.74 -46.29
C PHE A 540 -4.25 13.28 -46.61
N PHE A 541 -4.80 12.58 -45.61
CA PHE A 541 -5.14 11.18 -45.69
C PHE A 541 -6.43 10.97 -46.48
N SER A 542 -6.45 10.00 -47.39
CA SER A 542 -7.65 9.56 -48.08
C SER A 542 -8.01 8.15 -47.67
N GLY A 543 -9.07 8.00 -46.92
CA GLY A 543 -9.47 6.70 -46.39
C GLY A 543 -10.22 6.79 -45.06
N LEU A 544 -10.18 5.73 -44.30
CA LEU A 544 -10.86 5.60 -42.98
C LEU A 544 -9.82 5.50 -41.86
N ILE A 545 -10.09 6.21 -40.79
CA ILE A 545 -9.35 6.11 -39.50
C ILE A 545 -10.35 5.71 -38.44
N ASP A 546 -9.94 4.79 -37.55
CA ASP A 546 -10.75 4.22 -36.47
C ASP A 546 -9.89 3.86 -35.29
N ASP A 547 -10.46 3.90 -34.08
CA ASP A 547 -9.91 3.34 -32.81
C ASP A 547 -8.46 3.84 -32.52
N VAL A 548 -8.29 5.17 -32.33
CA VAL A 548 -6.98 5.79 -32.06
C VAL A 548 -6.66 5.75 -30.58
N ARG A 549 -5.58 5.05 -30.18
CA ARG A 549 -5.15 4.91 -28.78
C ARG A 549 -3.72 5.38 -28.57
N ILE A 550 -3.49 6.17 -27.52
CA ILE A 550 -2.17 6.63 -27.10
C ILE A 550 -1.90 6.15 -25.67
N TYR A 551 -0.70 5.62 -25.44
CA TYR A 551 -0.25 5.07 -24.18
C TYR A 551 0.97 5.85 -23.67
N ASP A 552 1.09 6.03 -22.35
CA ASP A 552 2.22 6.67 -21.66
C ASP A 552 3.44 5.75 -21.46
N ARG A 553 3.44 4.59 -22.10
CA ARG A 553 4.47 3.56 -22.00
C ARG A 553 4.66 2.79 -23.30
N ALA A 554 5.76 2.04 -23.37
CA ALA A 554 5.98 1.10 -24.45
C ALA A 554 5.01 -0.09 -24.34
N ILE A 555 4.22 -0.31 -25.39
CA ILE A 555 3.31 -1.45 -25.52
C ILE A 555 3.80 -2.34 -26.65
N VAL A 556 3.74 -3.63 -26.43
CA VAL A 556 3.83 -4.66 -27.49
C VAL A 556 2.40 -5.10 -27.76
N PRO A 557 1.89 -4.94 -28.99
CA PRO A 557 0.51 -5.25 -29.36
C PRO A 557 0.10 -6.69 -29.11
#